data_2d8dc1059034a6966a8d3abf897c128a
#
_entry.id   2d8dc1059034a6966a8d3abf897c128a
#
_cell.length_a   1.000
_cell.length_b   1.000
_cell.length_c   1.000
_cell.angle_alpha   90.00
_cell.angle_beta   90.00
_cell.angle_gamma   90.00
#
_symmetry.space_group_name_H-M   'P 1'
#
loop_
_entity.id
_entity.type
_entity.pdbx_description
1 polymer ?
#
loop_
_entity_poly.entity_id
_entity_poly.type
_entity_poly.pdbx_seq_one_letter_code
_entity_poly.pdbx_strand_id
1 'polypeptide(L)'
;MKKKIKKYVLFALCILALAILIRIVIGEPCKAPSGSMEPTIRTGEWLWIDKLTYGGRLPERWADIPLLNVFTQIKAWREADAKRNWDYHRLPGFAKPKVGDVVVFNSPENEELLLTKRITDIRVENGAVSYFMQGDNRNNSHDSRAFGWVAERLIVGKMHK
;
A
#
# COMPACT_ATOMS: atom_id res chain seq x y z
N MET A 1 -3.85 -39.10 18.75
CA MET A 1 -3.10 -38.46 17.66
C MET A 1 -3.89 -37.33 16.96
N LYS A 2 -5.10 -37.59 16.44
CA LYS A 2 -5.94 -36.59 15.71
C LYS A 2 -6.24 -35.30 16.47
N LYS A 3 -6.47 -35.33 17.81
CA LYS A 3 -6.74 -34.13 18.64
C LYS A 3 -5.50 -33.22 18.76
N LYS A 4 -4.30 -33.77 18.88
CA LYS A 4 -3.05 -32.98 18.95
C LYS A 4 -2.77 -32.27 17.60
N ILE A 5 -2.97 -32.99 16.48
CA ILE A 5 -2.80 -32.43 15.13
C ILE A 5 -3.76 -31.25 14.91
N LYS A 6 -5.04 -31.39 15.27
CA LYS A 6 -6.02 -30.29 15.17
C LYS A 6 -5.58 -29.04 15.95
N LYS A 7 -5.01 -29.22 17.17
CA LYS A 7 -4.51 -28.11 17.98
C LYS A 7 -3.34 -27.36 17.29
N TYR A 8 -2.38 -28.09 16.73
CA TYR A 8 -1.25 -27.48 16.02
C TYR A 8 -1.70 -26.79 14.72
N VAL A 9 -2.62 -27.39 13.97
CA VAL A 9 -3.19 -26.75 12.77
C VAL A 9 -3.91 -25.45 13.13
N LEU A 10 -4.75 -25.46 14.16
CA LEU A 10 -5.45 -24.25 14.62
C LEU A 10 -4.46 -23.16 15.05
N PHE A 11 -3.43 -23.54 15.80
CA PHE A 11 -2.37 -22.60 16.22
C PHE A 11 -1.64 -21.99 15.03
N ALA A 12 -1.27 -22.80 14.03
CA ALA A 12 -0.65 -22.32 12.81
C ALA A 12 -1.56 -21.35 12.02
N LEU A 13 -2.86 -21.65 11.93
CA LEU A 13 -3.84 -20.76 11.31
C LEU A 13 -3.99 -19.43 12.06
N CYS A 14 -3.97 -19.44 13.38
CA CYS A 14 -3.99 -18.21 14.18
C CYS A 14 -2.76 -17.35 13.95
N ILE A 15 -1.56 -17.94 13.89
CA ILE A 15 -0.31 -17.22 13.57
C ILE A 15 -0.39 -16.61 12.17
N LEU A 16 -0.87 -17.38 11.20
CA LEU A 16 -1.02 -16.91 9.83
C LEU A 16 -2.01 -15.73 9.73
N ALA A 17 -3.16 -15.85 10.38
CA ALA A 17 -4.16 -14.77 10.44
C ALA A 17 -3.59 -13.51 11.11
N LEU A 18 -2.82 -13.66 12.20
CA LEU A 18 -2.14 -12.55 12.86
C LEU A 18 -1.12 -11.88 11.94
N ALA A 19 -0.31 -12.66 11.21
CA ALA A 19 0.67 -12.14 10.26
C ALA A 19 0.00 -11.34 9.12
N ILE A 20 -1.12 -11.83 8.60
CA ILE A 20 -1.93 -11.12 7.59
C ILE A 20 -2.46 -9.81 8.16
N LEU A 21 -3.01 -9.83 9.37
CA LEU A 21 -3.54 -8.64 10.04
C LEU A 21 -2.45 -7.58 10.26
N ILE A 22 -1.26 -7.98 10.70
CA ILE A 22 -0.10 -7.09 10.86
C ILE A 22 0.24 -6.41 9.52
N ARG A 23 0.30 -7.17 8.43
CA ARG A 23 0.60 -6.62 7.10
C ARG A 23 -0.46 -5.64 6.59
N ILE A 24 -1.72 -5.88 6.89
CA ILE A 24 -2.82 -4.99 6.47
C ILE A 24 -2.82 -3.70 7.29
N VAL A 25 -2.65 -3.79 8.60
CA VAL A 25 -2.89 -2.67 9.53
C VAL A 25 -1.60 -1.92 9.89
N ILE A 26 -0.53 -2.64 10.23
CA ILE A 26 0.69 -2.04 10.77
C ILE A 26 1.63 -1.65 9.65
N GLY A 27 1.97 -2.57 8.76
CA GLY A 27 2.87 -2.29 7.66
C GLY A 27 3.64 -3.52 7.18
N GLU A 28 4.54 -3.28 6.24
CA GLU A 28 5.32 -4.34 5.60
C GLU A 28 6.67 -3.84 5.08
N PRO A 29 7.70 -4.71 5.06
CA PRO A 29 8.95 -4.38 4.42
C PRO A 29 8.81 -4.39 2.89
N CYS A 30 9.50 -3.48 2.23
CA CYS A 30 9.60 -3.45 0.76
C CYS A 30 11.02 -3.09 0.32
N LYS A 31 11.34 -3.37 -0.94
CA LYS A 31 12.56 -2.87 -1.59
C LYS A 31 12.23 -1.73 -2.53
N ALA A 32 13.07 -0.70 -2.54
CA ALA A 32 12.98 0.37 -3.53
C ALA A 32 13.23 -0.19 -4.94
N PRO A 33 12.24 -0.16 -5.86
CA PRO A 33 12.40 -0.81 -7.17
C PRO A 33 13.13 0.06 -8.18
N SER A 34 13.26 1.38 -7.93
CA SER A 34 13.81 2.34 -8.89
C SER A 34 14.54 3.48 -8.21
N GLY A 35 15.37 4.20 -8.99
CA GLY A 35 16.13 5.36 -8.53
C GLY A 35 15.36 6.68 -8.51
N SER A 36 14.03 6.67 -8.62
CA SER A 36 13.24 7.90 -8.69
C SER A 36 13.27 8.75 -7.40
N MET A 37 13.70 8.16 -6.29
CA MET A 37 13.84 8.80 -4.98
C MET A 37 15.30 9.02 -4.57
N GLU A 38 16.26 8.77 -5.46
CA GLU A 38 17.66 9.08 -5.20
C GLU A 38 17.89 10.60 -5.13
N PRO A 39 18.81 11.06 -4.26
CA PRO A 39 19.68 10.28 -3.39
C PRO A 39 19.05 9.84 -2.05
N THR A 40 17.82 10.24 -1.73
CA THR A 40 17.18 9.98 -0.43
C THR A 40 16.99 8.48 -0.19
N ILE A 41 16.52 7.76 -1.22
CA ILE A 41 16.32 6.31 -1.19
C ILE A 41 17.06 5.73 -2.40
N ARG A 42 17.98 4.81 -2.14
CA ARG A 42 18.75 4.14 -3.21
C ARG A 42 18.00 2.94 -3.76
N THR A 43 18.17 2.68 -5.03
CA THR A 43 17.62 1.47 -5.67
C THR A 43 18.08 0.21 -4.93
N GLY A 44 17.12 -0.67 -4.62
CA GLY A 44 17.38 -1.92 -3.90
C GLY A 44 17.46 -1.79 -2.37
N GLU A 45 17.35 -0.60 -1.81
CA GLU A 45 17.34 -0.37 -0.37
C GLU A 45 16.09 -0.98 0.29
N TRP A 46 16.25 -1.60 1.47
CA TRP A 46 15.15 -2.08 2.28
C TRP A 46 14.51 -0.94 3.07
N LEU A 47 13.19 -0.89 3.03
CA LEU A 47 12.37 0.16 3.59
C LEU A 47 11.17 -0.47 4.32
N TRP A 48 10.52 0.32 5.17
CA TRP A 48 9.29 -0.07 5.85
C TRP A 48 8.13 0.83 5.41
N ILE A 49 7.05 0.20 4.94
CA ILE A 49 5.78 0.88 4.67
C ILE A 49 4.99 0.89 5.98
N ASP A 50 4.89 2.03 6.62
CA ASP A 50 4.07 2.24 7.81
C ASP A 50 2.64 2.62 7.37
N LYS A 51 1.73 1.70 7.54
CA LYS A 51 0.30 1.88 7.25
C LYS A 51 -0.45 2.46 8.44
N LEU A 52 0.09 2.29 9.64
CA LEU A 52 -0.55 2.68 10.89
C LEU A 52 -0.61 4.20 11.05
N THR A 53 0.43 4.91 10.64
CA THR A 53 0.49 6.38 10.73
C THR A 53 -0.71 7.05 10.06
N TYR A 54 -1.09 6.62 8.86
CA TYR A 54 -2.22 7.21 8.11
C TYR A 54 -3.50 6.40 8.20
N GLY A 55 -3.48 5.28 8.92
CA GLY A 55 -4.55 4.30 9.00
C GLY A 55 -4.49 3.27 7.86
N GLY A 56 -4.46 1.99 8.22
CA GLY A 56 -4.43 0.89 7.26
C GLY A 56 -5.67 0.89 6.38
N ARG A 57 -5.49 0.68 5.07
CA ARG A 57 -6.58 0.44 4.13
C ARG A 57 -7.06 -1.00 4.30
N LEU A 58 -8.37 -1.17 4.45
CA LEU A 58 -8.95 -2.51 4.43
C LEU A 58 -9.00 -3.03 2.98
N PRO A 59 -8.89 -4.34 2.77
CA PRO A 59 -8.98 -4.93 1.44
C PRO A 59 -10.32 -4.59 0.78
N GLU A 60 -10.30 -4.21 -0.48
CA GLU A 60 -11.50 -3.97 -1.30
C GLU A 60 -11.92 -5.23 -2.07
N ARG A 61 -11.02 -6.24 -2.16
CA ARG A 61 -11.23 -7.54 -2.81
C ARG A 61 -10.29 -8.59 -2.23
N TRP A 62 -10.50 -9.85 -2.55
CA TRP A 62 -9.67 -10.95 -2.06
C TRP A 62 -8.19 -10.82 -2.49
N ALA A 63 -7.94 -10.29 -3.69
CA ALA A 63 -6.60 -10.07 -4.22
C ALA A 63 -5.75 -9.13 -3.35
N ASP A 64 -6.38 -8.23 -2.60
CA ASP A 64 -5.70 -7.27 -1.73
C ASP A 64 -5.23 -7.91 -0.41
N ILE A 65 -5.75 -9.10 -0.09
CA ILE A 65 -5.36 -9.82 1.13
C ILE A 65 -4.03 -10.53 0.87
N PRO A 66 -2.98 -10.24 1.67
CA PRO A 66 -1.69 -10.92 1.57
C PRO A 66 -1.84 -12.44 1.58
N LEU A 67 -1.07 -13.14 0.74
CA LEU A 67 -1.11 -14.58 0.45
C LEU A 67 -2.29 -15.03 -0.43
N LEU A 68 -3.47 -14.39 -0.39
CA LEU A 68 -4.56 -14.74 -1.30
C LEU A 68 -4.31 -14.22 -2.71
N ASN A 69 -3.48 -13.18 -2.86
CA ASN A 69 -3.06 -12.68 -4.17
C ASN A 69 -2.38 -13.74 -5.05
N VAL A 70 -1.81 -14.79 -4.49
CA VAL A 70 -1.23 -15.93 -5.25
C VAL A 70 -2.28 -16.60 -6.14
N PHE A 71 -3.54 -16.61 -5.71
CA PHE A 71 -4.64 -17.20 -6.48
C PHE A 71 -5.05 -16.36 -7.69
N THR A 72 -4.59 -15.10 -7.80
CA THR A 72 -4.83 -14.26 -8.98
C THR A 72 -4.15 -14.82 -10.24
N GLN A 73 -3.20 -15.74 -10.08
CA GLN A 73 -2.61 -16.49 -11.20
C GLN A 73 -3.64 -17.42 -11.88
N ILE A 74 -4.71 -17.80 -11.16
CA ILE A 74 -5.79 -18.63 -11.69
C ILE A 74 -6.81 -17.70 -12.38
N LYS A 75 -6.95 -17.80 -13.72
CA LYS A 75 -7.80 -16.93 -14.52
C LYS A 75 -9.24 -16.85 -14.00
N ALA A 76 -9.86 -18.01 -13.73
CA ALA A 76 -11.25 -18.07 -13.25
C ALA A 76 -11.43 -17.36 -11.90
N TRP A 77 -10.45 -17.47 -10.99
CA TRP A 77 -10.49 -16.81 -9.69
C TRP A 77 -10.34 -15.30 -9.84
N ARG A 78 -9.40 -14.86 -10.68
CA ARG A 78 -9.16 -13.44 -10.98
C ARG A 78 -10.41 -12.77 -11.58
N GLU A 79 -11.08 -13.43 -12.53
CA GLU A 79 -12.32 -12.93 -13.13
C GLU A 79 -13.49 -12.85 -12.14
N ALA A 80 -13.57 -13.81 -11.23
CA ALA A 80 -14.58 -13.80 -10.16
C ALA A 80 -14.29 -12.72 -9.12
N ASP A 81 -13.01 -12.49 -8.78
CA ASP A 81 -12.59 -11.49 -7.81
C ASP A 81 -12.72 -10.06 -8.37
N ALA A 82 -12.42 -9.85 -9.66
CA ALA A 82 -12.58 -8.56 -10.33
C ALA A 82 -14.02 -8.03 -10.34
N LYS A 83 -15.01 -8.91 -10.20
CA LYS A 83 -16.43 -8.53 -10.06
C LYS A 83 -16.81 -8.15 -8.63
N ARG A 84 -15.93 -8.39 -7.66
CA ARG A 84 -16.14 -8.03 -6.25
C ARG A 84 -15.54 -6.67 -6.00
N ASN A 85 -16.31 -5.82 -5.37
CA ASN A 85 -15.85 -4.53 -4.89
C ASN A 85 -16.47 -4.33 -3.51
N TRP A 86 -15.63 -4.44 -2.49
CA TRP A 86 -15.99 -4.00 -1.16
C TRP A 86 -15.69 -2.51 -1.10
N ASP A 87 -16.57 -1.73 -0.50
CA ASP A 87 -16.38 -0.29 -0.41
C ASP A 87 -15.04 0.07 0.23
N TYR A 88 -14.44 1.17 -0.24
CA TYR A 88 -13.21 1.69 0.34
C TYR A 88 -13.41 2.05 1.81
N HIS A 89 -12.63 1.43 2.66
CA HIS A 89 -12.57 1.72 4.09
C HIS A 89 -11.12 1.88 4.54
N ARG A 90 -10.87 2.92 5.33
CA ARG A 90 -9.58 3.17 5.97
C ARG A 90 -9.79 3.23 7.48
N LEU A 91 -8.93 2.56 8.22
CA LEU A 91 -8.90 2.65 9.67
C LEU A 91 -8.43 4.05 10.11
N PRO A 92 -8.83 4.54 11.28
CA PRO A 92 -8.28 5.77 11.83
C PRO A 92 -6.76 5.68 11.95
N GLY A 93 -6.04 6.70 11.47
CA GLY A 93 -4.60 6.83 11.61
C GLY A 93 -4.23 7.80 12.72
N PHE A 94 -2.95 7.81 13.12
CA PHE A 94 -2.43 8.73 14.14
C PHE A 94 -2.11 10.12 13.57
N ALA A 95 -1.91 10.22 12.26
CA ALA A 95 -1.61 11.48 11.58
C ALA A 95 -2.21 11.49 10.17
N LYS A 96 -2.27 12.69 9.58
CA LYS A 96 -2.58 12.88 8.16
C LYS A 96 -1.28 13.09 7.36
N PRO A 97 -1.27 12.68 6.07
CA PRO A 97 -0.15 12.96 5.19
C PRO A 97 0.10 14.48 5.11
N LYS A 98 1.36 14.88 5.13
CA LYS A 98 1.78 16.29 5.07
C LYS A 98 2.89 16.52 4.04
N VAL A 99 3.07 17.75 3.62
CA VAL A 99 4.18 18.16 2.76
C VAL A 99 5.52 17.74 3.37
N GLY A 100 6.38 17.15 2.55
CA GLY A 100 7.68 16.60 2.95
C GLY A 100 7.66 15.12 3.28
N ASP A 101 6.50 14.49 3.58
CA ASP A 101 6.42 13.06 3.81
C ASP A 101 6.73 12.26 2.53
N VAL A 102 7.51 11.19 2.67
CA VAL A 102 7.68 10.19 1.62
C VAL A 102 6.61 9.13 1.81
N VAL A 103 5.85 8.87 0.77
CA VAL A 103 4.68 7.99 0.83
C VAL A 103 4.70 6.94 -0.26
N VAL A 104 4.08 5.81 0.02
CA VAL A 104 3.75 4.76 -0.95
C VAL A 104 2.28 4.90 -1.30
N PHE A 105 1.98 4.85 -2.59
CA PHE A 105 0.62 4.99 -3.10
C PHE A 105 0.43 4.18 -4.40
N ASN A 106 -0.82 3.86 -4.71
CA ASN A 106 -1.17 3.25 -6.00
C ASN A 106 -1.18 4.33 -7.08
N SER A 107 -0.59 4.04 -8.23
CA SER A 107 -0.57 4.97 -9.37
C SER A 107 -1.99 5.31 -9.82
N PRO A 108 -2.32 6.59 -10.07
CA PRO A 108 -3.63 6.95 -10.63
C PRO A 108 -3.83 6.44 -12.07
N GLU A 109 -2.77 6.14 -12.81
CA GLU A 109 -2.83 5.58 -14.16
C GLU A 109 -3.02 4.05 -14.15
N ASN A 110 -2.48 3.37 -13.13
CA ASN A 110 -2.60 1.92 -12.94
C ASN A 110 -2.55 1.61 -11.44
N GLU A 111 -3.70 1.40 -10.82
CA GLU A 111 -3.82 1.16 -9.38
C GLU A 111 -3.12 -0.14 -8.90
N GLU A 112 -2.70 -1.02 -9.80
CA GLU A 112 -1.90 -2.19 -9.44
C GLU A 112 -0.40 -1.84 -9.21
N LEU A 113 0.04 -0.67 -9.71
CA LEU A 113 1.42 -0.22 -9.59
C LEU A 113 1.61 0.63 -8.34
N LEU A 114 2.48 0.18 -7.45
CA LEU A 114 2.91 0.94 -6.27
C LEU A 114 4.05 1.89 -6.63
N LEU A 115 3.88 3.16 -6.28
CA LEU A 115 4.87 4.21 -6.45
C LEU A 115 5.29 4.77 -5.09
N THR A 116 6.54 5.20 -4.99
CA THR A 116 7.09 5.91 -3.82
C THR A 116 7.51 7.30 -4.25
N LYS A 117 6.92 8.34 -3.66
CA LYS A 117 7.22 9.74 -3.95
C LYS A 117 7.13 10.60 -2.68
N ARG A 118 7.62 11.82 -2.78
CA ARG A 118 7.50 12.85 -1.73
C ARG A 118 6.29 13.74 -2.01
N ILE A 119 5.49 14.01 -0.98
CA ILE A 119 4.43 15.00 -1.04
C ILE A 119 5.07 16.40 -1.11
N THR A 120 4.77 17.14 -2.16
CA THR A 120 5.27 18.49 -2.36
C THR A 120 4.19 19.55 -2.23
N ASP A 121 2.92 19.18 -2.41
CA ASP A 121 1.79 20.07 -2.22
C ASP A 121 0.52 19.30 -1.84
N ILE A 122 -0.45 20.00 -1.24
CA ILE A 122 -1.74 19.45 -0.78
C ILE A 122 -2.85 20.39 -1.22
N ARG A 123 -3.90 19.82 -1.79
CA ARG A 123 -5.09 20.54 -2.25
C ARG A 123 -6.34 19.94 -1.64
N VAL A 124 -7.25 20.80 -1.19
CA VAL A 124 -8.56 20.41 -0.66
C VAL A 124 -9.63 21.05 -1.52
N GLU A 125 -10.45 20.25 -2.20
CA GLU A 125 -11.55 20.72 -3.04
C GLU A 125 -12.82 19.95 -2.70
N ASN A 126 -13.90 20.67 -2.40
CA ASN A 126 -15.19 20.09 -2.05
C ASN A 126 -15.11 18.99 -0.94
N GLY A 127 -14.18 19.17 0.02
CA GLY A 127 -13.94 18.21 1.09
C GLY A 127 -13.05 17.01 0.71
N ALA A 128 -12.68 16.86 -0.56
CA ALA A 128 -11.73 15.85 -1.02
C ALA A 128 -10.29 16.37 -0.94
N VAL A 129 -9.40 15.55 -0.38
CA VAL A 129 -7.96 15.86 -0.25
C VAL A 129 -7.20 15.17 -1.38
N SER A 130 -6.34 15.91 -2.03
CA SER A 130 -5.43 15.43 -3.07
C SER A 130 -4.02 15.91 -2.82
N TYR A 131 -3.04 15.13 -3.26
CA TYR A 131 -1.62 15.38 -3.01
C TYR A 131 -0.87 15.49 -4.32
N PHE A 132 0.02 16.47 -4.41
CA PHE A 132 0.98 16.56 -5.50
C PHE A 132 2.28 15.89 -5.06
N MET A 133 2.71 14.88 -5.79
CA MET A 133 3.80 14.00 -5.40
C MET A 133 4.91 14.02 -6.42
N GLN A 134 6.15 14.16 -5.97
CA GLN A 134 7.30 14.21 -6.85
C GLN A 134 8.43 13.29 -6.35
N GLY A 135 9.17 12.72 -7.31
CA GLY A 135 10.41 12.02 -6.99
C GLY A 135 11.52 12.99 -6.62
N ASP A 136 12.40 12.58 -5.70
CA ASP A 136 13.57 13.38 -5.33
C ASP A 136 14.57 13.44 -6.49
N ASN A 137 14.64 12.39 -7.33
CA ASN A 137 15.38 12.38 -8.59
C ASN A 137 14.52 12.98 -9.72
N ARG A 138 14.52 14.29 -9.81
CA ARG A 138 13.67 15.08 -10.72
C ARG A 138 13.77 14.67 -12.19
N ASN A 139 14.95 14.28 -12.62
CA ASN A 139 15.24 13.93 -14.02
C ASN A 139 14.89 12.48 -14.37
N ASN A 140 14.71 11.63 -13.33
CA ASN A 140 14.40 10.20 -13.50
C ASN A 140 13.17 9.81 -12.67
N SER A 141 12.09 10.56 -12.79
CA SER A 141 10.86 10.30 -12.03
C SER A 141 9.62 10.56 -12.87
N HIS A 142 8.80 9.53 -13.04
CA HIS A 142 7.41 9.65 -13.46
C HIS A 142 6.57 9.93 -12.23
N ASP A 143 5.98 11.12 -12.13
CA ASP A 143 5.32 11.62 -10.94
C ASP A 143 4.19 12.59 -11.27
N SER A 144 3.67 13.35 -10.30
CA SER A 144 2.52 14.24 -10.48
C SER A 144 2.69 15.30 -11.57
N ARG A 145 3.92 15.55 -12.03
CA ARG A 145 4.15 16.40 -13.22
C ARG A 145 3.60 15.75 -14.50
N ALA A 146 3.47 14.42 -14.52
CA ALA A 146 2.92 13.67 -15.64
C ALA A 146 1.47 13.26 -15.41
N PHE A 147 1.13 12.66 -14.26
CA PHE A 147 -0.20 12.10 -14.00
C PHE A 147 -1.11 12.99 -13.12
N GLY A 148 -0.63 14.16 -12.66
CA GLY A 148 -1.45 15.09 -11.89
C GLY A 148 -1.60 14.75 -10.41
N TRP A 149 -2.67 15.23 -9.81
CA TRP A 149 -2.98 15.10 -8.38
C TRP A 149 -3.42 13.68 -8.01
N VAL A 150 -2.97 13.21 -6.87
CA VAL A 150 -3.24 11.88 -6.35
C VAL A 150 -4.26 11.97 -5.21
N ALA A 151 -5.37 11.28 -5.34
CA ALA A 151 -6.41 11.26 -4.32
C ALA A 151 -5.93 10.55 -3.04
N GLU A 152 -6.40 11.01 -1.87
CA GLU A 152 -6.03 10.45 -0.56
C GLU A 152 -6.28 8.93 -0.47
N ARG A 153 -7.33 8.42 -1.12
CA ARG A 153 -7.64 6.99 -1.12
C ARG A 153 -6.52 6.11 -1.68
N LEU A 154 -5.71 6.66 -2.60
CA LEU A 154 -4.61 5.93 -3.24
C LEU A 154 -3.37 5.79 -2.34
N ILE A 155 -3.24 6.60 -1.28
CA ILE A 155 -2.11 6.49 -0.35
C ILE A 155 -2.19 5.18 0.43
N VAL A 156 -1.13 4.38 0.39
CA VAL A 156 -1.02 3.11 1.11
C VAL A 156 -0.45 3.33 2.50
N GLY A 157 0.64 4.09 2.62
CA GLY A 157 1.28 4.35 3.90
C GLY A 157 2.46 5.31 3.79
N LYS A 158 3.06 5.60 4.95
CA LYS A 158 4.27 6.40 5.05
C LYS A 158 5.50 5.52 4.86
N MET A 159 6.49 6.02 4.14
CA MET A 159 7.75 5.31 3.96
C MET A 159 8.74 5.70 5.06
N HIS A 160 9.33 4.69 5.69
CA HIS A 160 10.44 4.84 6.63
C HIS A 160 11.67 4.08 6.12
N LYS A 161 12.83 4.69 6.39
CA LYS A 161 14.15 4.13 6.13
C LYS A 161 14.65 3.39 7.35
#